data_1d4c5900e47f5a62870ae585ea0efb94
#
_entry.id   1d4c5900e47f5a62870ae585ea0efb94
#
_cell.length_a   1.000
_cell.length_b   1.000
_cell.length_c   1.000
_cell.angle_alpha   90.00
_cell.angle_beta   90.00
_cell.angle_gamma   90.00
#
_symmetry.space_group_name_H-M   'P 1'
#
loop_
_entity.id
_entity.type
_entity.pdbx_description
1 polymer ?
#
loop_
_entity_poly.entity_id
_entity_poly.type
_entity_poly.pdbx_seq_one_letter_code
_entity_poly.pdbx_strand_id
1 'polypeptide(L)'
;MSRSLRHGALAATAIAFSIVSLSACAAGNNAETLKVRPDNAATSVGSIKVQNANVITQAEAEAEGPAAVTATLFNDGTEAEVLESITLPGTDVRVTIRPAKGKGPVEIPAGGRVILGGKGNASAVIDEGREATQDGNVQQIVFKLSRTGDVALGANVVPATGYYKDFGPSA
;
A
#
# COMPACT_ATOMS: atom_id res chain seq x y z
N MET A 1 32.32 -56.77 -7.46
CA MET A 1 31.70 -55.49 -7.79
C MET A 1 32.70 -54.64 -8.55
N SER A 2 32.33 -54.24 -9.78
CA SER A 2 33.30 -53.54 -10.67
C SER A 2 33.54 -52.10 -10.18
N ARG A 3 34.73 -51.56 -10.44
CA ARG A 3 35.09 -50.18 -10.09
C ARG A 3 34.09 -49.15 -10.63
N SER A 4 33.49 -49.39 -11.77
CA SER A 4 32.50 -48.53 -12.43
C SER A 4 31.19 -48.40 -11.66
N LEU A 5 30.72 -49.48 -11.02
CA LEU A 5 29.52 -49.43 -10.17
C LEU A 5 29.71 -48.60 -8.90
N ARG A 6 30.92 -48.64 -8.33
CA ARG A 6 31.25 -47.82 -7.12
C ARG A 6 31.31 -46.33 -7.47
N HIS A 7 31.88 -45.95 -8.60
CA HIS A 7 31.90 -44.55 -9.05
C HIS A 7 30.51 -44.04 -9.42
N GLY A 8 29.68 -44.89 -10.03
CA GLY A 8 28.30 -44.55 -10.34
C GLY A 8 27.46 -44.30 -9.08
N ALA A 9 27.62 -45.16 -8.08
CA ALA A 9 26.91 -44.98 -6.78
C ALA A 9 27.34 -43.72 -6.07
N LEU A 10 28.63 -43.40 -6.03
CA LEU A 10 29.15 -42.18 -5.40
C LEU A 10 28.67 -40.90 -6.12
N ALA A 11 28.65 -40.92 -7.46
CA ALA A 11 28.13 -39.79 -8.25
C ALA A 11 26.62 -39.56 -8.03
N ALA A 12 25.82 -40.62 -8.00
CA ALA A 12 24.40 -40.55 -7.73
C ALA A 12 24.09 -40.00 -6.31
N THR A 13 24.87 -40.44 -5.31
CA THR A 13 24.74 -39.94 -3.93
C THR A 13 25.10 -38.46 -3.83
N ALA A 14 26.16 -38.01 -4.52
CA ALA A 14 26.57 -36.61 -4.52
C ALA A 14 25.54 -35.70 -5.18
N ILE A 15 24.93 -36.15 -6.29
CA ILE A 15 23.85 -35.41 -6.97
C ILE A 15 22.60 -35.31 -6.09
N ALA A 16 22.19 -36.40 -5.46
CA ALA A 16 21.04 -36.41 -4.56
C ALA A 16 21.26 -35.47 -3.35
N PHE A 17 22.45 -35.47 -2.75
CA PHE A 17 22.81 -34.57 -1.67
C PHE A 17 22.82 -33.10 -2.10
N SER A 18 23.27 -32.80 -3.31
CA SER A 18 23.28 -31.43 -3.86
C SER A 18 21.86 -30.90 -4.09
N ILE A 19 20.94 -31.72 -4.57
CA ILE A 19 19.53 -31.33 -4.80
C ILE A 19 18.82 -31.06 -3.46
N VAL A 20 19.04 -31.88 -2.45
CA VAL A 20 18.44 -31.71 -1.13
C VAL A 20 18.97 -30.43 -0.44
N SER A 21 20.29 -30.14 -0.58
CA SER A 21 20.88 -28.93 0.03
C SER A 21 20.39 -27.64 -0.62
N LEU A 22 20.15 -27.64 -1.94
CA LEU A 22 19.67 -26.45 -2.67
C LEU A 22 18.18 -26.14 -2.43
N SER A 23 17.37 -27.14 -2.07
CA SER A 23 15.95 -26.94 -1.82
C SER A 23 15.64 -26.44 -0.41
N ALA A 24 16.57 -26.54 0.54
CA ALA A 24 16.34 -26.21 1.94
C ALA A 24 16.18 -24.71 2.24
N CYS A 25 16.72 -23.82 1.38
CA CYS A 25 16.68 -22.37 1.62
C CYS A 25 15.45 -21.66 1.01
N ALA A 26 14.73 -22.30 0.12
CA ALA A 26 13.65 -21.65 -0.66
C ALA A 26 12.24 -22.19 -0.36
N ALA A 27 12.09 -23.20 0.49
CA ALA A 27 10.78 -23.82 0.72
C ALA A 27 10.46 -23.92 2.22
N GLY A 28 9.25 -23.57 2.59
CA GLY A 28 8.69 -23.73 3.94
C GLY A 28 8.33 -22.42 4.64
N ASN A 29 7.76 -22.53 5.84
CA ASN A 29 7.26 -21.40 6.64
C ASN A 29 8.36 -20.43 7.11
N ASN A 30 9.64 -20.76 6.91
CA ASN A 30 10.78 -19.93 7.25
C ASN A 30 11.60 -19.47 6.02
N ALA A 31 11.01 -19.56 4.82
CA ALA A 31 11.68 -19.07 3.61
C ALA A 31 12.02 -17.57 3.73
N GLU A 32 13.23 -17.18 3.34
CA GLU A 32 13.66 -15.77 3.37
C GLU A 32 12.76 -14.87 2.50
N THR A 33 12.13 -15.44 1.46
CA THR A 33 11.15 -14.73 0.63
C THR A 33 9.90 -14.28 1.40
N LEU A 34 9.53 -14.95 2.49
CA LEU A 34 8.43 -14.55 3.37
C LEU A 34 8.78 -13.35 4.26
N LYS A 35 10.06 -13.03 4.40
CA LYS A 35 10.54 -11.88 5.17
C LYS A 35 10.61 -10.61 4.34
N VAL A 36 10.51 -10.72 3.02
CA VAL A 36 10.49 -9.56 2.13
C VAL A 36 9.20 -8.78 2.36
N ARG A 37 9.33 -7.54 2.84
CA ARG A 37 8.22 -6.61 2.94
C ARG A 37 8.21 -5.75 1.69
N PRO A 38 7.06 -5.62 0.99
CA PRO A 38 6.93 -4.70 -0.13
C PRO A 38 7.21 -3.26 0.32
N ASP A 39 7.80 -2.46 -0.55
CA ASP A 39 8.08 -1.02 -0.31
C ASP A 39 6.81 -0.15 -0.30
N ASN A 40 5.64 -0.76 -0.43
CA ASN A 40 4.37 -0.04 -0.39
C ASN A 40 3.96 0.29 1.04
N ALA A 41 3.49 1.51 1.25
CA ALA A 41 2.90 1.93 2.52
C ALA A 41 1.61 1.15 2.77
N ALA A 42 1.62 0.29 3.80
CA ALA A 42 0.49 -0.55 4.17
C ALA A 42 0.39 -0.73 5.69
N THR A 43 -0.83 -0.85 6.18
CA THR A 43 -1.12 -1.16 7.59
C THR A 43 -2.44 -1.92 7.71
N SER A 44 -2.68 -2.53 8.89
CA SER A 44 -3.95 -3.17 9.20
C SER A 44 -4.32 -2.94 10.67
N VAL A 45 -5.61 -2.65 10.91
CA VAL A 45 -6.19 -2.51 12.25
C VAL A 45 -7.52 -3.27 12.24
N GLY A 46 -7.64 -4.29 13.07
CA GLY A 46 -8.82 -5.16 13.08
C GLY A 46 -9.07 -5.79 11.71
N SER A 47 -10.26 -5.59 11.17
CA SER A 47 -10.66 -6.07 9.84
C SER A 47 -10.32 -5.11 8.69
N ILE A 48 -9.80 -3.93 9.01
CA ILE A 48 -9.46 -2.93 7.99
C ILE A 48 -7.99 -3.06 7.60
N LYS A 49 -7.74 -3.04 6.29
CA LYS A 49 -6.40 -2.98 5.70
C LYS A 49 -6.31 -1.77 4.79
N VAL A 50 -5.27 -0.97 4.97
CA VAL A 50 -4.93 0.14 4.08
C VAL A 50 -3.67 -0.24 3.33
N GLN A 51 -3.71 -0.15 2.00
CA GLN A 51 -2.59 -0.54 1.14
C GLN A 51 -2.32 0.53 0.08
N ASN A 52 -1.08 0.60 -0.38
CA ASN A 52 -0.61 1.50 -1.42
C ASN A 52 -0.94 2.97 -1.12
N ALA A 53 -0.77 3.37 0.14
CA ALA A 53 -1.01 4.75 0.53
C ALA A 53 0.11 5.66 0.02
N ASN A 54 -0.27 6.68 -0.76
CA ASN A 54 0.63 7.70 -1.24
C ASN A 54 -0.03 9.08 -1.13
N VAL A 55 0.80 10.09 -1.01
CA VAL A 55 0.41 11.48 -1.27
C VAL A 55 0.96 11.85 -2.63
N ILE A 56 0.09 12.20 -3.56
CA ILE A 56 0.46 12.57 -4.92
C ILE A 56 0.43 14.10 -5.02
N THR A 57 1.57 14.69 -5.20
CA THR A 57 1.74 16.14 -5.36
C THR A 57 1.56 16.56 -6.81
N GLN A 58 1.80 17.84 -7.13
CA GLN A 58 1.77 18.34 -8.50
C GLN A 58 2.88 17.68 -9.35
N ALA A 59 2.69 17.64 -10.66
CA ALA A 59 3.66 17.06 -11.60
C ALA A 59 4.98 17.85 -11.66
N GLU A 60 4.88 19.16 -11.47
CA GLU A 60 6.06 20.05 -11.47
C GLU A 60 6.60 20.17 -10.05
N ALA A 61 7.90 19.93 -9.92
CA ALA A 61 8.59 20.13 -8.67
C ALA A 61 8.41 21.59 -8.24
N GLU A 62 8.08 21.80 -6.98
CA GLU A 62 7.85 23.13 -6.40
C GLU A 62 6.57 23.85 -6.85
N ALA A 63 5.69 23.25 -7.64
CA ALA A 63 4.40 23.85 -7.92
C ALA A 63 3.53 23.93 -6.65
N GLU A 64 2.96 25.08 -6.41
CA GLU A 64 1.95 25.25 -5.36
C GLU A 64 0.64 24.61 -5.81
N GLY A 65 -0.18 24.19 -4.87
CA GLY A 65 -1.51 23.68 -5.16
C GLY A 65 -1.88 22.44 -4.35
N PRO A 66 -3.03 21.85 -4.67
CA PRO A 66 -3.53 20.68 -3.94
C PRO A 66 -2.64 19.46 -4.16
N ALA A 67 -2.72 18.51 -3.22
CA ALA A 67 -2.22 17.14 -3.37
C ALA A 67 -3.38 16.15 -3.23
N ALA A 68 -3.17 14.91 -3.66
CA ALA A 68 -4.17 13.84 -3.53
C ALA A 68 -3.67 12.73 -2.61
N VAL A 69 -4.51 12.25 -1.71
CA VAL A 69 -4.25 11.00 -0.98
C VAL A 69 -4.79 9.85 -1.80
N THR A 70 -3.93 8.89 -2.12
CA THR A 70 -4.31 7.64 -2.79
C THR A 70 -4.10 6.48 -1.84
N ALA A 71 -5.04 5.55 -1.83
CA ALA A 71 -4.95 4.30 -1.05
C ALA A 71 -6.02 3.30 -1.52
N THR A 72 -5.84 2.04 -1.18
CA THR A 72 -6.92 1.05 -1.21
C THR A 72 -7.25 0.64 0.22
N LEU A 73 -8.50 0.86 0.61
CA LEU A 73 -9.04 0.45 1.91
C LEU A 73 -9.87 -0.82 1.73
N PHE A 74 -9.45 -1.91 2.36
CA PHE A 74 -10.18 -3.17 2.39
C PHE A 74 -10.88 -3.32 3.74
N ASN A 75 -12.07 -3.87 3.72
CA ASN A 75 -12.84 -4.23 4.90
C ASN A 75 -13.13 -5.73 4.86
N ASP A 76 -12.38 -6.53 5.60
CA ASP A 76 -12.57 -7.97 5.73
C ASP A 76 -13.63 -8.32 6.78
N GLY A 77 -14.27 -7.31 7.38
CA GLY A 77 -15.34 -7.47 8.37
C GLY A 77 -16.69 -7.79 7.75
N THR A 78 -17.66 -8.06 8.62
CA THR A 78 -19.05 -8.41 8.24
C THR A 78 -19.98 -7.20 8.21
N GLU A 79 -19.50 -6.01 8.59
CA GLU A 79 -20.27 -4.77 8.60
C GLU A 79 -19.55 -3.69 7.83
N ALA A 80 -20.30 -2.81 7.17
CA ALA A 80 -19.74 -1.69 6.43
C ALA A 80 -19.09 -0.66 7.37
N GLU A 81 -18.06 0.01 6.86
CA GLU A 81 -17.36 1.12 7.52
C GLU A 81 -17.50 2.40 6.71
N VAL A 82 -17.49 3.54 7.37
CA VAL A 82 -17.47 4.85 6.73
C VAL A 82 -16.12 5.50 6.97
N LEU A 83 -15.52 6.02 5.92
CA LEU A 83 -14.35 6.89 6.03
C LEU A 83 -14.85 8.30 6.40
N GLU A 84 -14.69 8.67 7.67
CA GLU A 84 -15.18 9.94 8.22
C GLU A 84 -14.27 11.11 7.88
N SER A 85 -12.96 10.92 8.03
CA SER A 85 -11.96 11.95 7.74
C SER A 85 -10.59 11.34 7.44
N ILE A 86 -9.74 12.15 6.80
CA ILE A 86 -8.30 11.91 6.66
C ILE A 86 -7.60 13.12 7.24
N THR A 87 -6.58 12.90 8.07
CA THR A 87 -5.76 13.96 8.66
C THR A 87 -4.27 13.68 8.47
N LEU A 88 -3.48 14.74 8.42
CA LEU A 88 -2.03 14.71 8.35
C LEU A 88 -1.49 15.28 9.66
N PRO A 89 -1.11 14.44 10.63
CA PRO A 89 -0.59 14.90 11.92
C PRO A 89 0.61 15.85 11.77
N GLY A 90 0.60 16.92 12.55
CA GLY A 90 1.63 17.96 12.47
C GLY A 90 1.37 19.05 11.44
N THR A 91 0.20 19.01 10.79
CA THR A 91 -0.25 20.04 9.84
C THR A 91 -1.68 20.46 10.16
N ASP A 92 -2.07 21.66 9.75
CA ASP A 92 -3.46 22.17 9.90
C ASP A 92 -4.24 22.08 8.58
N VAL A 93 -3.73 21.31 7.61
CA VAL A 93 -4.34 21.21 6.28
C VAL A 93 -5.63 20.42 6.29
N ARG A 94 -6.57 20.84 5.46
CA ARG A 94 -7.84 20.16 5.26
C ARG A 94 -7.73 19.11 4.16
N VAL A 95 -8.33 17.94 4.40
CA VAL A 95 -8.51 16.91 3.37
C VAL A 95 -10.00 16.83 3.02
N THR A 96 -10.32 17.11 1.78
CA THR A 96 -11.68 17.01 1.23
C THR A 96 -11.89 15.62 0.64
N ILE A 97 -12.85 14.85 1.18
CA ILE A 97 -13.17 13.49 0.73
C ILE A 97 -14.48 13.52 -0.07
N ARG A 98 -14.51 12.81 -1.21
CA ARG A 98 -15.71 12.68 -2.04
C ARG A 98 -15.87 11.23 -2.51
N PRO A 99 -17.11 10.68 -2.52
CA PRO A 99 -17.36 9.35 -3.07
C PRO A 99 -17.18 9.33 -4.60
N ALA A 100 -16.96 8.13 -5.16
CA ALA A 100 -16.80 7.93 -6.60
C ALA A 100 -18.04 8.34 -7.41
N LYS A 101 -19.23 8.24 -6.82
CA LYS A 101 -20.52 8.59 -7.44
C LYS A 101 -21.46 9.21 -6.41
N GLY A 102 -22.25 10.15 -6.87
CA GLY A 102 -23.29 10.77 -6.03
C GLY A 102 -22.74 11.74 -4.98
N LYS A 103 -23.51 11.91 -3.91
CA LYS A 103 -23.18 12.74 -2.74
C LYS A 103 -23.36 11.89 -1.49
N GLY A 104 -22.49 12.05 -0.53
CA GLY A 104 -22.58 11.32 0.74
C GLY A 104 -21.20 10.88 1.23
N PRO A 105 -21.16 10.03 2.26
CA PRO A 105 -19.93 9.51 2.81
C PRO A 105 -19.27 8.49 1.87
N VAL A 106 -17.98 8.28 2.06
CA VAL A 106 -17.24 7.19 1.43
C VAL A 106 -17.44 5.94 2.28
N GLU A 107 -18.24 5.01 1.82
CA GLU A 107 -18.55 3.75 2.51
C GLU A 107 -17.67 2.63 1.97
N ILE A 108 -17.07 1.85 2.88
CA ILE A 108 -16.28 0.65 2.60
C ILE A 108 -17.18 -0.54 2.92
N PRO A 109 -17.73 -1.24 1.92
CA PRO A 109 -18.69 -2.32 2.16
C PRO A 109 -18.05 -3.49 2.91
N ALA A 110 -18.88 -4.24 3.65
CA ALA A 110 -18.47 -5.49 4.29
C ALA A 110 -17.91 -6.48 3.26
N GLY A 111 -16.76 -7.08 3.55
CA GLY A 111 -16.07 -7.98 2.64
C GLY A 111 -15.59 -7.32 1.35
N GLY A 112 -15.55 -5.98 1.28
CA GLY A 112 -15.26 -5.21 0.08
C GLY A 112 -14.10 -4.25 0.22
N ARG A 113 -14.02 -3.31 -0.72
CA ARG A 113 -12.97 -2.29 -0.74
C ARG A 113 -13.44 -0.98 -1.35
N VAL A 114 -12.71 0.09 -1.03
CA VAL A 114 -12.76 1.39 -1.69
C VAL A 114 -11.36 1.76 -2.16
N ILE A 115 -11.29 2.34 -3.35
CA ILE A 115 -10.07 2.93 -3.90
C ILE A 115 -10.21 4.45 -3.80
N LEU A 116 -9.20 5.08 -3.20
CA LEU A 116 -9.03 6.52 -3.20
C LEU A 116 -8.02 6.91 -4.27
N GLY A 117 -8.38 7.93 -5.05
CA GLY A 117 -7.54 8.45 -6.12
C GLY A 117 -7.70 7.74 -7.47
N GLY A 118 -7.31 8.45 -8.52
CA GLY A 118 -7.48 8.03 -9.90
C GLY A 118 -8.91 8.21 -10.44
N LYS A 119 -9.01 8.21 -11.75
CA LYS A 119 -10.28 8.48 -12.44
C LYS A 119 -11.37 7.46 -12.10
N GLY A 120 -12.56 7.95 -11.72
CA GLY A 120 -13.73 7.10 -11.45
C GLY A 120 -13.78 6.49 -10.06
N ASN A 121 -12.81 6.73 -9.22
CA ASN A 121 -12.77 6.30 -7.82
C ASN A 121 -13.21 7.42 -6.86
N ALA A 122 -13.31 7.09 -5.58
CA ALA A 122 -13.43 8.10 -4.54
C ALA A 122 -12.17 8.98 -4.51
N SER A 123 -12.30 10.22 -4.09
CA SER A 123 -11.17 11.15 -4.02
C SER A 123 -10.94 11.67 -2.62
N ALA A 124 -9.68 11.95 -2.31
CA ALA A 124 -9.26 12.64 -1.10
C ALA A 124 -8.21 13.68 -1.49
N VAL A 125 -8.56 14.96 -1.39
CA VAL A 125 -7.74 16.07 -1.85
C VAL A 125 -7.29 16.90 -0.66
N ILE A 126 -6.01 17.16 -0.57
CA ILE A 126 -5.36 18.06 0.39
C ILE A 126 -5.35 19.44 -0.26
N ASP A 127 -6.07 20.40 0.32
CA ASP A 127 -6.28 21.71 -0.31
C ASP A 127 -4.95 22.51 -0.47
N GLU A 128 -4.05 22.42 0.51
CA GLU A 128 -2.74 23.10 0.54
C GLU A 128 -1.63 22.04 0.59
N GLY A 129 -1.55 21.22 -0.45
CA GLY A 129 -0.74 20.02 -0.47
C GLY A 129 0.76 20.26 -0.35
N ARG A 130 1.26 21.36 -0.92
CA ARG A 130 2.69 21.63 -0.91
C ARG A 130 3.24 22.03 0.45
N GLU A 131 2.53 22.83 1.20
CA GLU A 131 2.98 23.25 2.53
C GLU A 131 3.07 22.07 3.50
N ALA A 132 2.21 21.07 3.30
CA ALA A 132 2.12 19.91 4.17
C ALA A 132 3.01 18.74 3.74
N THR A 133 3.43 18.68 2.47
CA THR A 133 4.05 17.47 1.91
C THR A 133 5.23 17.83 1.00
N GLN A 134 6.37 17.17 1.21
CA GLN A 134 7.57 17.32 0.39
C GLN A 134 7.83 16.03 -0.39
N ASP A 135 8.07 16.13 -1.70
CA ASP A 135 8.38 15.00 -2.56
C ASP A 135 9.59 14.20 -2.05
N GLY A 136 9.48 12.89 -2.10
CA GLY A 136 10.50 11.96 -1.62
C GLY A 136 10.48 11.69 -0.13
N ASN A 137 9.63 12.37 0.64
CA ASN A 137 9.45 12.14 2.06
C ASN A 137 8.34 11.10 2.33
N VAL A 138 8.21 10.73 3.60
CA VAL A 138 7.08 9.95 4.12
C VAL A 138 6.23 10.86 4.98
N GLN A 139 4.95 11.00 4.61
CA GLN A 139 3.96 11.78 5.35
C GLN A 139 3.09 10.85 6.19
N GLN A 140 3.00 11.13 7.47
CA GLN A 140 2.05 10.42 8.34
C GLN A 140 0.62 10.81 7.98
N ILE A 141 -0.22 9.81 7.76
CA ILE A 141 -1.65 9.98 7.46
C ILE A 141 -2.46 9.15 8.45
N VAL A 142 -3.58 9.70 8.90
CA VAL A 142 -4.56 9.00 9.74
C VAL A 142 -5.89 8.96 9.02
N PHE A 143 -6.38 7.76 8.74
CA PHE A 143 -7.73 7.49 8.24
C PHE A 143 -8.64 7.25 9.43
N LYS A 144 -9.64 8.11 9.64
CA LYS A 144 -10.62 7.92 10.70
C LYS A 144 -11.84 7.18 10.14
N LEU A 145 -12.13 6.03 10.71
CA LEU A 145 -13.22 5.16 10.33
C LEU A 145 -14.30 5.11 11.42
N SER A 146 -15.53 4.90 11.01
CA SER A 146 -16.71 4.99 11.87
C SER A 146 -16.74 3.98 13.03
N ARG A 147 -16.15 2.81 12.85
CA ARG A 147 -16.18 1.71 13.83
C ARG A 147 -14.78 1.31 14.28
N THR A 148 -13.86 1.12 13.33
CA THR A 148 -12.46 0.77 13.62
C THR A 148 -11.70 1.91 14.31
N GLY A 149 -12.13 3.15 14.12
CA GLY A 149 -11.44 4.34 14.63
C GLY A 149 -10.25 4.74 13.77
N ASP A 150 -9.17 5.15 14.39
CA ASP A 150 -8.00 5.72 13.71
C ASP A 150 -7.05 4.64 13.17
N VAL A 151 -6.75 4.72 11.88
CA VAL A 151 -5.78 3.86 11.19
C VAL A 151 -4.67 4.74 10.65
N ALA A 152 -3.52 4.70 11.30
CA ALA A 152 -2.36 5.54 10.98
C ALA A 152 -1.29 4.77 10.21
N LEU A 153 -0.68 5.41 9.20
CA LEU A 153 0.50 4.90 8.50
C LEU A 153 1.30 6.03 7.86
N GLY A 154 2.58 5.75 7.55
CA GLY A 154 3.38 6.62 6.71
C GLY A 154 3.09 6.37 5.23
N ALA A 155 2.69 7.39 4.49
CA ALA A 155 2.47 7.34 3.05
C ALA A 155 3.66 7.99 2.31
N ASN A 156 4.09 7.40 1.20
CA ASN A 156 5.14 8.01 0.38
C ASN A 156 4.61 9.25 -0.32
N VAL A 157 5.40 10.31 -0.35
CA VAL A 157 5.08 11.54 -1.10
C VAL A 157 5.78 11.49 -2.45
N VAL A 158 5.00 11.49 -3.52
CA VAL A 158 5.51 11.35 -4.90
C VAL A 158 4.82 12.33 -5.84
N PRO A 159 5.52 12.88 -6.84
CA PRO A 159 4.92 13.78 -7.82
C PRO A 159 4.02 13.02 -8.81
N ALA A 160 3.02 13.72 -9.36
CA ALA A 160 2.11 13.22 -10.40
C ALA A 160 2.81 13.03 -11.75
N THR A 161 3.89 12.25 -11.78
CA THR A 161 4.68 11.95 -12.99
C THR A 161 4.74 10.44 -13.24
N GLY A 162 5.14 10.03 -14.43
CA GLY A 162 5.30 8.63 -14.78
C GLY A 162 4.07 7.79 -14.48
N TYR A 163 4.20 6.80 -13.63
CA TYR A 163 3.10 5.92 -13.20
C TYR A 163 1.98 6.70 -12.49
N TYR A 164 2.31 7.75 -11.73
CA TYR A 164 1.36 8.49 -10.89
C TYR A 164 0.66 9.67 -11.60
N LYS A 165 0.93 9.91 -12.88
CA LYS A 165 0.37 11.05 -13.64
C LYS A 165 -1.15 11.17 -13.61
N ASP A 166 -1.86 10.03 -13.56
CA ASP A 166 -3.32 9.98 -13.59
C ASP A 166 -3.94 9.92 -12.17
N PHE A 167 -3.11 9.98 -11.14
CA PHE A 167 -3.51 9.95 -9.73
C PHE A 167 -3.34 11.30 -9.02
N GLY A 168 -2.78 12.27 -9.70
CA GLY A 168 -2.62 13.63 -9.17
C GLY A 168 -3.94 14.27 -8.82
N PRO A 169 -3.91 15.38 -8.06
CA PRO A 169 -5.11 16.13 -7.73
C PRO A 169 -5.74 16.64 -9.02
N SER A 170 -6.92 16.15 -9.35
CA SER A 170 -7.73 16.72 -10.42
C SER A 170 -8.32 18.03 -9.94
N ALA A 171 -8.10 19.10 -10.69
CA ALA A 171 -8.71 20.38 -10.52
C ALA A 171 -10.25 20.32 -10.67
#